data_e42f6751ca567f497fbe97f1356c59a3
#
_entry.id   e42f6751ca567f497fbe97f1356c59a3
#
_cell.length_a   1.000
_cell.length_b   1.000
_cell.length_c   1.000
_cell.angle_alpha   90.00
_cell.angle_beta   90.00
_cell.angle_gamma   90.00
#
_symmetry.space_group_name_H-M   'P 1'
#
loop_
_entity.id
_entity.type
_entity.pdbx_description
1 polymer ?
#
loop_
_entity_poly.entity_id
_entity_poly.type
_entity_poly.pdbx_seq_one_letter_code
_entity_poly.pdbx_strand_id
1 'polypeptide(L)'
;MKIEEYLKTLPENLLSGEDVQLPEKSLRAIFKFTNLGENDIFYHLGCNDEKGIEMAVNEFKVKKAIGIDKNSEKIENAKNNLERKNINGKVICENVEEANISDATVILFWFTDENIIEKMLEKFENLKIGTKIITIWSPLPDCLPEKVDFPYIINKVPFKKAQNLQEQLLAIFGVKCVDFVTAWEFAERYTKAIGSPEIKNDRFLTIIQTLMIWINAKKLGVVCGDKIPESIQTYIKIMKMNFDIDFEHMLKE
;
A
#
# COMPACT_ATOMS: atom_id res chain seq x y z
N MET A 1 -6.68 3.46 -26.14
CA MET A 1 -5.57 3.76 -25.20
C MET A 1 -5.36 2.57 -24.29
N LYS A 2 -4.13 2.16 -24.01
CA LYS A 2 -3.85 1.12 -23.03
C LYS A 2 -4.13 1.64 -21.62
N ILE A 3 -4.50 0.73 -20.68
CA ILE A 3 -4.80 1.12 -19.31
C ILE A 3 -3.61 1.85 -18.65
N GLU A 4 -2.39 1.41 -18.92
CA GLU A 4 -1.18 2.03 -18.37
C GLU A 4 -0.98 3.47 -18.86
N GLU A 5 -1.40 3.77 -20.08
CA GLU A 5 -1.38 5.13 -20.63
C GLU A 5 -2.46 5.99 -19.98
N TYR A 6 -3.65 5.42 -19.77
CA TYR A 6 -4.73 6.10 -19.06
C TYR A 6 -4.35 6.41 -17.61
N LEU A 7 -3.75 5.45 -16.90
CA LEU A 7 -3.30 5.64 -15.52
C LEU A 7 -2.32 6.81 -15.37
N LYS A 8 -1.46 7.03 -16.39
CA LYS A 8 -0.54 8.19 -16.43
C LYS A 8 -1.23 9.53 -16.66
N THR A 9 -2.49 9.53 -17.16
CA THR A 9 -3.26 10.77 -17.33
C THR A 9 -4.03 11.18 -16.09
N LEU A 10 -4.14 10.27 -15.12
CA LEU A 10 -4.75 10.58 -13.83
C LEU A 10 -3.79 11.43 -13.00
N PRO A 11 -4.30 12.27 -12.11
CA PRO A 11 -3.45 13.01 -11.19
C PRO A 11 -2.47 12.05 -10.49
N GLU A 12 -1.20 12.42 -10.43
CA GLU A 12 -0.10 11.58 -9.89
C GLU A 12 -0.39 11.03 -8.50
N ASN A 13 -1.20 11.72 -7.73
CA ASN A 13 -1.67 11.35 -6.40
C ASN A 13 -2.74 10.23 -6.36
N LEU A 14 -3.24 9.75 -7.51
CA LEU A 14 -4.30 8.74 -7.53
C LEU A 14 -3.79 7.30 -7.70
N LEU A 15 -2.65 7.08 -8.33
CA LEU A 15 -2.26 5.75 -8.80
C LEU A 15 -0.76 5.40 -8.75
N SER A 16 0.14 6.34 -8.53
CA SER A 16 1.54 6.01 -8.33
C SER A 16 1.85 5.87 -6.84
N GLY A 17 2.31 4.70 -6.41
CA GLY A 17 2.69 4.47 -5.01
C GLY A 17 3.83 5.40 -4.53
N GLU A 18 4.60 5.98 -5.45
CA GLU A 18 5.69 6.90 -5.12
C GLU A 18 5.25 8.33 -4.78
N ASP A 19 4.07 8.77 -5.26
CA ASP A 19 3.56 10.13 -5.05
C ASP A 19 2.19 10.20 -4.37
N VAL A 20 1.60 9.05 -4.03
CA VAL A 20 0.33 9.00 -3.31
C VAL A 20 0.52 9.40 -1.86
N GLN A 21 -0.01 10.57 -1.52
CA GLN A 21 -0.14 10.94 -0.11
C GLN A 21 -1.29 10.18 0.52
N LEU A 22 -1.00 9.42 1.57
CA LEU A 22 -2.05 8.79 2.36
C LEU A 22 -2.93 9.86 3.01
N PRO A 23 -4.26 9.82 2.79
CA PRO A 23 -5.15 10.71 3.49
C PRO A 23 -4.99 10.58 5.02
N GLU A 24 -5.13 11.67 5.75
CA GLU A 24 -5.03 11.65 7.22
C GLU A 24 -5.96 10.63 7.88
N LYS A 25 -7.14 10.42 7.30
CA LYS A 25 -8.07 9.38 7.76
C LYS A 25 -7.44 8.00 7.67
N SER A 26 -6.71 7.71 6.59
CA SER A 26 -6.05 6.42 6.37
C SER A 26 -4.86 6.25 7.30
N LEU A 27 -4.04 7.29 7.46
CA LEU A 27 -2.93 7.31 8.43
C LEU A 27 -3.44 7.03 9.85
N ARG A 28 -4.51 7.70 10.26
CA ARG A 28 -5.11 7.49 11.59
C ARG A 28 -5.68 6.08 11.76
N ALA A 29 -6.28 5.51 10.72
CA ALA A 29 -6.75 4.13 10.72
C ALA A 29 -5.58 3.14 10.85
N ILE A 30 -4.50 3.34 10.09
CA ILE A 30 -3.28 2.53 10.13
C ILE A 30 -2.66 2.57 11.54
N PHE A 31 -2.52 3.76 12.13
CA PHE A 31 -1.89 3.91 13.45
C PHE A 31 -2.73 3.27 14.57
N LYS A 32 -4.06 3.37 14.50
CA LYS A 32 -4.98 2.63 15.40
C LYS A 32 -4.87 1.12 15.20
N PHE A 33 -4.84 0.66 13.94
CA PHE A 33 -4.75 -0.74 13.60
C PHE A 33 -3.46 -1.40 14.11
N THR A 34 -2.33 -0.65 14.12
CA THR A 34 -1.04 -1.11 14.65
C THR A 34 -0.92 -1.00 16.17
N ASN A 35 -1.85 -0.32 16.83
CA ASN A 35 -1.72 0.09 18.22
C ASN A 35 -0.43 0.90 18.44
N LEU A 36 -0.19 1.90 17.55
CA LEU A 36 0.95 2.80 17.66
C LEU A 36 0.84 3.61 18.96
N GLY A 37 1.94 3.79 19.70
CA GLY A 37 1.91 4.47 20.99
C GLY A 37 3.27 4.91 21.55
N GLU A 38 3.28 5.32 22.81
CA GLU A 38 4.38 6.05 23.48
C GLU A 38 5.74 5.31 23.53
N ASN A 39 5.72 3.99 23.43
CA ASN A 39 6.94 3.18 23.41
C ASN A 39 7.52 2.96 22.02
N ASP A 40 6.79 3.37 20.97
CA ASP A 40 7.18 3.08 19.61
C ASP A 40 8.16 4.10 19.03
N ILE A 41 9.08 3.59 18.23
CA ILE A 41 9.92 4.34 17.31
C ILE A 41 9.36 4.08 15.93
N PHE A 42 8.66 5.09 15.40
CA PHE A 42 7.93 5.01 14.15
C PHE A 42 8.77 5.54 12.98
N TYR A 43 8.80 4.77 11.90
CA TYR A 43 9.38 5.18 10.62
C TYR A 43 8.32 5.17 9.53
N HIS A 44 8.24 6.26 8.76
CA HIS A 44 7.45 6.36 7.54
C HIS A 44 8.41 6.39 6.35
N LEU A 45 8.52 5.29 5.63
CA LEU A 45 9.38 5.16 4.46
C LEU A 45 8.60 5.58 3.21
N GLY A 46 9.15 6.52 2.44
CA GLY A 46 8.41 7.21 1.36
C GLY A 46 7.37 8.18 1.92
N CYS A 47 7.75 9.03 2.88
CA CYS A 47 6.80 9.82 3.65
C CYS A 47 6.14 10.97 2.87
N ASN A 48 6.74 11.42 1.77
CA ASN A 48 6.30 12.55 0.96
C ASN A 48 6.15 13.89 1.72
N ASP A 49 5.45 13.89 2.85
CA ASP A 49 5.22 15.07 3.68
C ASP A 49 5.36 14.78 5.19
N GLU A 50 5.10 15.80 6.02
CA GLU A 50 5.21 15.69 7.47
C GLU A 50 3.98 15.09 8.17
N LYS A 51 2.83 14.94 7.49
CA LYS A 51 1.54 14.63 8.13
C LYS A 51 1.55 13.34 8.93
N GLY A 52 2.17 12.28 8.39
CA GLY A 52 2.31 11.02 9.10
C GLY A 52 3.15 11.16 10.37
N ILE A 53 4.22 11.97 10.30
CA ILE A 53 5.11 12.24 11.43
C ILE A 53 4.41 13.11 12.47
N GLU A 54 3.77 14.19 12.03
CA GLU A 54 2.99 15.08 12.89
C GLU A 54 1.90 14.30 13.65
N MET A 55 1.14 13.48 12.96
CA MET A 55 0.07 12.66 13.56
C MET A 55 0.64 11.66 14.57
N ALA A 56 1.72 10.96 14.23
CA ALA A 56 2.37 10.01 15.14
C ALA A 56 2.83 10.67 16.43
N VAL A 57 3.41 11.88 16.34
CA VAL A 57 3.85 12.65 17.51
C VAL A 57 2.67 13.21 18.31
N ASN A 58 1.74 13.91 17.64
CA ASN A 58 0.72 14.69 18.32
C ASN A 58 -0.46 13.86 18.82
N GLU A 59 -0.94 12.89 18.02
CA GLU A 59 -2.11 12.09 18.39
C GLU A 59 -1.72 10.79 19.08
N PHE A 60 -0.66 10.11 18.63
CA PHE A 60 -0.26 8.79 19.13
C PHE A 60 0.88 8.83 20.12
N LYS A 61 1.50 10.01 20.32
CA LYS A 61 2.53 10.24 21.37
C LYS A 61 3.72 9.29 21.27
N VAL A 62 4.10 8.90 20.04
CA VAL A 62 5.25 8.00 19.88
C VAL A 62 6.53 8.57 20.47
N LYS A 63 7.41 7.68 20.92
CA LYS A 63 8.71 8.05 21.47
C LYS A 63 9.57 8.81 20.47
N LYS A 64 9.49 8.41 19.19
CA LYS A 64 10.25 9.01 18.08
C LYS A 64 9.49 8.78 16.78
N ALA A 65 9.43 9.78 15.91
CA ALA A 65 8.84 9.67 14.58
C ALA A 65 9.83 10.19 13.53
N ILE A 66 10.10 9.38 12.51
CA ILE A 66 11.05 9.69 11.45
C ILE A 66 10.39 9.40 10.09
N GLY A 67 10.39 10.40 9.21
CA GLY A 67 10.05 10.26 7.80
C GLY A 67 11.32 10.17 6.95
N ILE A 68 11.31 9.30 5.95
CA ILE A 68 12.41 9.16 4.99
C ILE A 68 11.83 9.24 3.59
N ASP A 69 12.42 10.09 2.76
CA ASP A 69 12.06 10.23 1.35
C ASP A 69 13.27 10.70 0.54
N LYS A 70 13.37 10.25 -0.70
CA LYS A 70 14.47 10.64 -1.62
C LYS A 70 14.30 12.04 -2.22
N ASN A 71 13.08 12.59 -2.20
CA ASN A 71 12.77 13.87 -2.80
C ASN A 71 13.16 15.04 -1.89
N SER A 72 14.24 15.73 -2.25
CA SER A 72 14.80 16.82 -1.44
C SER A 72 13.84 17.99 -1.25
N GLU A 73 13.06 18.37 -2.27
CA GLU A 73 12.10 19.48 -2.19
C GLU A 73 10.96 19.17 -1.22
N LYS A 74 10.39 17.94 -1.32
CA LYS A 74 9.35 17.48 -0.40
C LYS A 74 9.85 17.45 1.05
N ILE A 75 11.05 16.94 1.27
CA ILE A 75 11.66 16.87 2.62
C ILE A 75 12.00 18.25 3.18
N GLU A 76 12.49 19.19 2.36
CA GLU A 76 12.71 20.56 2.79
C GLU A 76 11.41 21.22 3.26
N ASN A 77 10.34 21.08 2.48
CA ASN A 77 9.02 21.59 2.82
C ASN A 77 8.47 20.94 4.11
N ALA A 78 8.59 19.62 4.23
CA ALA A 78 8.15 18.87 5.41
C ALA A 78 8.92 19.30 6.67
N LYS A 79 10.24 19.51 6.56
CA LYS A 79 11.09 19.99 7.65
C LYS A 79 10.66 21.38 8.12
N ASN A 80 10.50 22.31 7.20
CA ASN A 80 10.03 23.67 7.50
C ASN A 80 8.66 23.68 8.19
N ASN A 81 7.76 22.79 7.76
CA ASN A 81 6.45 22.64 8.37
C ASN A 81 6.53 22.08 9.80
N LEU A 82 7.35 21.05 10.06
CA LEU A 82 7.56 20.51 11.40
C LEU A 82 8.14 21.58 12.35
N GLU A 83 9.14 22.33 11.89
CA GLU A 83 9.74 23.42 12.66
C GLU A 83 8.74 24.53 12.97
N ARG A 84 7.98 25.00 11.97
CA ARG A 84 6.95 26.05 12.15
C ARG A 84 5.86 25.63 13.13
N LYS A 85 5.48 24.35 13.13
CA LYS A 85 4.47 23.78 14.03
C LYS A 85 5.04 23.36 15.39
N ASN A 86 6.35 23.47 15.60
CA ASN A 86 7.07 23.00 16.79
C ASN A 86 6.82 21.51 17.10
N ILE A 87 6.83 20.66 16.05
CA ILE A 87 6.62 19.23 16.16
C ILE A 87 7.96 18.54 16.39
N ASN A 88 8.07 17.73 17.45
CA ASN A 88 9.26 16.95 17.76
C ASN A 88 9.36 15.67 16.90
N GLY A 89 9.36 15.83 15.59
CA GLY A 89 9.54 14.78 14.58
C GLY A 89 10.74 15.07 13.70
N LYS A 90 11.19 14.10 12.94
CA LYS A 90 12.33 14.24 12.04
C LYS A 90 11.96 13.78 10.63
N VAL A 91 12.40 14.50 9.60
CA VAL A 91 12.39 14.05 8.21
C VAL A 91 13.80 14.07 7.65
N ILE A 92 14.14 13.08 6.83
CA ILE A 92 15.49 12.84 6.31
C ILE A 92 15.37 12.65 4.79
N CYS A 93 16.17 13.39 4.04
CA CYS A 93 16.32 13.20 2.60
C CYS A 93 17.34 12.08 2.36
N GLU A 94 16.87 10.88 2.11
CA GLU A 94 17.71 9.71 1.92
C GLU A 94 16.96 8.63 1.15
N ASN A 95 17.69 7.76 0.42
CA ASN A 95 17.11 6.57 -0.15
C ASN A 95 16.76 5.57 0.95
N VAL A 96 15.53 5.04 0.94
CA VAL A 96 15.04 4.09 1.95
C VAL A 96 15.92 2.82 2.04
N GLU A 97 16.52 2.43 0.93
CA GLU A 97 17.43 1.27 0.87
C GLU A 97 18.73 1.51 1.66
N GLU A 98 19.17 2.76 1.78
CA GLU A 98 20.42 3.15 2.47
C GLU A 98 20.17 3.56 3.93
N ALA A 99 18.98 4.04 4.22
CA ALA A 99 18.61 4.62 5.51
C ALA A 99 18.78 3.64 6.68
N ASN A 100 19.33 4.13 7.80
CA ASN A 100 19.42 3.33 9.02
C ASN A 100 18.08 3.32 9.77
N ILE A 101 17.44 2.15 9.80
CA ILE A 101 16.16 1.91 10.48
C ILE A 101 16.25 0.88 11.62
N SER A 102 17.46 0.60 12.12
CA SER A 102 17.75 -0.49 13.07
C SER A 102 17.10 -0.31 14.45
N ASP A 103 16.71 0.90 14.82
CA ASP A 103 16.01 1.19 16.08
C ASP A 103 14.48 1.17 15.95
N ALA A 104 13.94 0.97 14.74
CA ALA A 104 12.49 0.96 14.47
C ALA A 104 11.74 -0.11 15.28
N THR A 105 10.53 0.23 15.75
CA THR A 105 9.56 -0.72 16.30
C THR A 105 8.32 -0.86 15.40
N VAL A 106 8.00 0.21 14.66
CA VAL A 106 6.90 0.26 13.71
C VAL A 106 7.36 0.99 12.44
N ILE A 107 7.16 0.36 11.31
CA ILE A 107 7.52 0.91 9.99
C ILE A 107 6.27 0.92 9.11
N LEU A 108 5.93 2.07 8.53
CA LEU A 108 5.00 2.19 7.42
C LEU A 108 5.78 2.16 6.12
N PHE A 109 5.50 1.15 5.27
CA PHE A 109 6.21 0.87 4.03
C PHE A 109 5.20 0.58 2.92
N TRP A 110 5.06 1.51 1.98
CA TRP A 110 4.16 1.34 0.86
C TRP A 110 4.87 1.68 -0.45
N PHE A 111 5.41 0.66 -1.10
CA PHE A 111 6.12 0.73 -2.36
C PHE A 111 5.57 -0.28 -3.34
N THR A 112 5.69 0.02 -4.63
CA THR A 112 5.24 -0.84 -5.74
C THR A 112 6.41 -1.38 -6.58
N ASP A 113 7.62 -0.82 -6.41
CA ASP A 113 8.84 -1.29 -7.08
C ASP A 113 9.34 -2.58 -6.41
N GLU A 114 9.32 -3.68 -7.17
CA GLU A 114 9.72 -5.01 -6.70
C GLU A 114 11.17 -5.04 -6.21
N ASN A 115 12.10 -4.33 -6.88
CA ASN A 115 13.50 -4.29 -6.47
C ASN A 115 13.67 -3.60 -5.10
N ILE A 116 12.94 -2.52 -4.86
CA ILE A 116 12.92 -1.84 -3.55
C ILE A 116 12.34 -2.77 -2.49
N ILE A 117 11.24 -3.45 -2.81
CA ILE A 117 10.56 -4.37 -1.88
C ILE A 117 11.51 -5.52 -1.49
N GLU A 118 12.19 -6.15 -2.43
CA GLU A 118 13.14 -7.26 -2.18
C GLU A 118 14.30 -6.82 -1.27
N LYS A 119 14.96 -5.71 -1.62
CA LYS A 119 16.08 -5.18 -0.80
C LYS A 119 15.62 -4.79 0.60
N MET A 120 14.43 -4.18 0.70
CA MET A 120 13.89 -3.80 2.00
C MET A 120 13.46 -5.01 2.82
N LEU A 121 12.98 -6.10 2.20
CA LEU A 121 12.66 -7.33 2.91
C LEU A 121 13.88 -7.90 3.62
N GLU A 122 15.04 -7.98 2.95
CA GLU A 122 16.30 -8.41 3.55
C GLU A 122 16.68 -7.53 4.75
N LYS A 123 16.49 -6.22 4.62
CA LYS A 123 16.77 -5.25 5.67
C LYS A 123 15.83 -5.41 6.86
N PHE A 124 14.55 -5.67 6.60
CA PHE A 124 13.54 -5.88 7.64
C PHE A 124 13.77 -7.17 8.44
N GLU A 125 14.26 -8.24 7.81
CA GLU A 125 14.58 -9.51 8.48
C GLU A 125 15.65 -9.35 9.58
N ASN A 126 16.49 -8.33 9.46
CA ASN A 126 17.56 -8.02 10.42
C ASN A 126 17.13 -7.03 11.52
N LEU A 127 15.87 -6.62 11.57
CA LEU A 127 15.37 -5.72 12.60
C LEU A 127 15.12 -6.47 13.93
N LYS A 128 14.88 -5.71 14.98
CA LYS A 128 14.59 -6.26 16.31
C LYS A 128 13.33 -7.13 16.28
N ILE A 129 13.39 -8.24 17.02
CA ILE A 129 12.22 -9.11 17.22
C ILE A 129 11.05 -8.27 17.75
N GLY A 130 9.89 -8.43 17.14
CA GLY A 130 8.69 -7.69 17.47
C GLY A 130 8.44 -6.43 16.64
N THR A 131 9.41 -5.99 15.82
CA THR A 131 9.20 -4.87 14.87
C THR A 131 8.06 -5.20 13.91
N LYS A 132 7.14 -4.25 13.75
CA LYS A 132 5.97 -4.35 12.88
C LYS A 132 6.24 -3.59 11.58
N ILE A 133 6.02 -4.26 10.45
CA ILE A 133 6.06 -3.66 9.12
C ILE A 133 4.63 -3.57 8.62
N ILE A 134 4.17 -2.37 8.33
CA ILE A 134 2.84 -2.12 7.79
C ILE A 134 2.97 -1.92 6.29
N THR A 135 2.26 -2.72 5.53
CA THR A 135 2.09 -2.53 4.10
C THR A 135 0.63 -2.23 3.77
N ILE A 136 0.42 -1.67 2.59
CA ILE A 136 -0.92 -1.34 2.08
C ILE A 136 -1.11 -2.09 0.77
N TRP A 137 -2.24 -2.80 0.64
CA TRP A 137 -2.61 -3.56 -0.54
C TRP A 137 -1.84 -4.88 -0.72
N SER A 138 -0.52 -4.83 -0.84
CA SER A 138 0.31 -6.01 -1.04
C SER A 138 1.01 -6.41 0.24
N PRO A 139 1.05 -7.71 0.56
CA PRO A 139 1.90 -8.21 1.64
C PRO A 139 3.38 -8.15 1.26
N LEU A 140 4.25 -8.32 2.25
CA LEU A 140 5.64 -8.63 1.96
C LEU A 140 5.75 -9.99 1.26
N PRO A 141 6.63 -10.15 0.24
CA PRO A 141 6.79 -11.40 -0.50
C PRO A 141 7.01 -12.60 0.43
N ASP A 142 6.30 -13.68 0.15
CA ASP A 142 6.38 -14.95 0.89
C ASP A 142 6.19 -14.85 2.42
N CYS A 143 5.60 -13.75 2.91
CA CYS A 143 5.37 -13.56 4.32
C CYS A 143 3.89 -13.72 4.69
N LEU A 144 3.62 -14.48 5.75
CA LEU A 144 2.30 -14.53 6.36
C LEU A 144 2.12 -13.31 7.27
N PRO A 145 0.97 -12.63 7.20
CA PRO A 145 0.69 -11.49 8.05
C PRO A 145 0.48 -11.91 9.51
N GLU A 146 0.84 -11.03 10.43
CA GLU A 146 0.44 -11.12 11.84
C GLU A 146 -1.01 -10.66 12.02
N LYS A 147 -1.41 -9.62 11.26
CA LYS A 147 -2.73 -9.02 11.34
C LYS A 147 -3.12 -8.40 10.00
N VAL A 148 -4.38 -8.55 9.62
CA VAL A 148 -4.94 -7.97 8.39
C VAL A 148 -6.24 -7.26 8.70
N ASP A 149 -6.38 -6.04 8.20
CA ASP A 149 -7.63 -5.32 8.00
C ASP A 149 -7.52 -4.63 6.63
N PHE A 150 -7.84 -5.40 5.58
CA PHE A 150 -7.55 -4.97 4.21
C PHE A 150 -8.09 -3.57 3.92
N PRO A 151 -7.28 -2.67 3.36
CA PRO A 151 -6.01 -2.91 2.65
C PRO A 151 -4.75 -2.87 3.54
N TYR A 152 -4.86 -2.79 4.84
CA TYR A 152 -3.73 -2.70 5.77
C TYR A 152 -3.29 -4.08 6.22
N ILE A 153 -1.99 -4.33 6.13
CA ILE A 153 -1.37 -5.62 6.44
C ILE A 153 -0.19 -5.37 7.38
N ILE A 154 -0.13 -6.12 8.47
CA ILE A 154 1.00 -6.07 9.41
C ILE A 154 1.76 -7.39 9.34
N ASN A 155 3.03 -7.29 9.01
CA ASN A 155 4.01 -8.35 9.21
C ASN A 155 4.86 -8.04 10.43
N LYS A 156 5.33 -9.04 11.16
CA LYS A 156 6.10 -8.90 12.40
C LYS A 156 7.37 -9.71 12.35
N VAL A 157 8.48 -9.11 12.75
CA VAL A 157 9.79 -9.78 12.83
C VAL A 157 9.84 -10.72 14.05
N PRO A 158 10.31 -11.99 13.92
CA PRO A 158 10.71 -12.64 12.68
C PRO A 158 9.50 -13.00 11.80
N PHE A 159 9.66 -12.89 10.50
CA PHE A 159 8.56 -13.16 9.57
C PHE A 159 8.20 -14.64 9.54
N LYS A 160 6.90 -14.92 9.59
CA LYS A 160 6.37 -16.24 9.27
C LYS A 160 6.35 -16.37 7.75
N LYS A 161 7.01 -17.38 7.20
CA LYS A 161 7.03 -17.61 5.76
C LYS A 161 5.81 -18.42 5.32
N ALA A 162 5.20 -18.02 4.21
CA ALA A 162 4.17 -18.79 3.52
C ALA A 162 4.81 -19.98 2.78
N GLN A 163 4.15 -21.12 2.74
CA GLN A 163 4.60 -22.28 1.98
C GLN A 163 4.37 -22.11 0.48
N ASN A 164 3.37 -21.34 0.12
CA ASN A 164 2.98 -21.05 -1.25
C ASN A 164 2.06 -19.82 -1.30
N LEU A 165 1.80 -19.35 -2.52
CA LEU A 165 0.96 -18.19 -2.77
C LEU A 165 -0.49 -18.37 -2.30
N GLN A 166 -1.05 -19.60 -2.36
CA GLN A 166 -2.41 -19.88 -1.88
C GLN A 166 -2.53 -19.70 -0.38
N GLU A 167 -1.51 -20.10 0.38
CA GLU A 167 -1.49 -19.87 1.83
C GLU A 167 -1.48 -18.37 2.15
N GLN A 168 -0.68 -17.60 1.43
CA GLN A 168 -0.63 -16.14 1.58
C GLN A 168 -1.96 -15.50 1.19
N LEU A 169 -2.56 -15.93 0.08
CA LEU A 169 -3.88 -15.46 -0.37
C LEU A 169 -4.96 -15.73 0.71
N LEU A 170 -4.98 -16.95 1.26
CA LEU A 170 -5.93 -17.31 2.31
C LEU A 170 -5.72 -16.47 3.58
N ALA A 171 -4.48 -16.23 3.97
CA ALA A 171 -4.16 -15.46 5.16
C ALA A 171 -4.54 -13.97 5.04
N ILE A 172 -4.47 -13.39 3.83
CA ILE A 172 -4.74 -11.97 3.60
C ILE A 172 -6.20 -11.73 3.23
N PHE A 173 -6.73 -12.53 2.31
CA PHE A 173 -8.04 -12.31 1.71
C PHE A 173 -9.13 -13.25 2.24
N GLY A 174 -8.75 -14.27 3.04
CA GLY A 174 -9.70 -15.26 3.56
C GLY A 174 -10.29 -16.19 2.48
N VAL A 175 -9.72 -16.21 1.27
CA VAL A 175 -10.21 -16.98 0.13
C VAL A 175 -9.09 -17.86 -0.44
N LYS A 176 -9.44 -18.96 -1.07
CA LYS A 176 -8.48 -19.87 -1.72
C LYS A 176 -8.17 -19.49 -3.15
N CYS A 177 -9.05 -18.73 -3.78
CA CYS A 177 -8.91 -18.22 -5.13
C CYS A 177 -9.70 -16.93 -5.28
N VAL A 178 -9.38 -16.13 -6.28
CA VAL A 178 -10.04 -14.85 -6.56
C VAL A 178 -11.05 -15.04 -7.70
N ASP A 179 -12.33 -14.82 -7.40
CA ASP A 179 -13.40 -14.67 -8.39
C ASP A 179 -13.73 -13.18 -8.60
N PHE A 180 -14.77 -12.90 -9.39
CA PHE A 180 -15.21 -11.52 -9.63
C PHE A 180 -15.72 -10.85 -8.35
N VAL A 181 -16.47 -11.57 -7.52
CA VAL A 181 -17.07 -11.00 -6.29
C VAL A 181 -15.99 -10.63 -5.30
N THR A 182 -15.01 -11.52 -5.11
CA THR A 182 -13.83 -11.27 -4.29
C THR A 182 -13.07 -10.04 -4.80
N ALA A 183 -12.77 -9.99 -6.11
CA ALA A 183 -12.06 -8.85 -6.69
C ALA A 183 -12.82 -7.53 -6.47
N TRP A 184 -14.16 -7.54 -6.64
CA TRP A 184 -15.00 -6.37 -6.41
C TRP A 184 -14.98 -5.92 -4.95
N GLU A 185 -15.16 -6.84 -4.01
CA GLU A 185 -15.18 -6.53 -2.57
C GLU A 185 -13.87 -5.87 -2.12
N PHE A 186 -12.74 -6.41 -2.55
CA PHE A 186 -11.44 -5.85 -2.22
C PHE A 186 -11.16 -4.53 -2.93
N ALA A 187 -11.62 -4.36 -4.15
CA ALA A 187 -11.57 -3.07 -4.85
C ALA A 187 -12.35 -1.99 -4.09
N GLU A 188 -13.57 -2.30 -3.63
CA GLU A 188 -14.35 -1.37 -2.80
C GLU A 188 -13.67 -1.02 -1.48
N ARG A 189 -13.14 -2.01 -0.77
CA ARG A 189 -12.42 -1.79 0.49
C ARG A 189 -11.22 -0.88 0.28
N TYR A 190 -10.43 -1.14 -0.76
CA TYR A 190 -9.29 -0.31 -1.11
C TYR A 190 -9.71 1.13 -1.45
N THR A 191 -10.65 1.30 -2.35
CA THR A 191 -11.14 2.63 -2.77
C THR A 191 -11.68 3.44 -1.58
N LYS A 192 -12.42 2.80 -0.67
CA LYS A 192 -12.92 3.43 0.56
C LYS A 192 -11.82 3.82 1.56
N ALA A 193 -10.77 3.02 1.63
CA ALA A 193 -9.68 3.23 2.58
C ALA A 193 -8.70 4.31 2.11
N ILE A 194 -8.33 4.31 0.83
CA ILE A 194 -7.26 5.15 0.27
C ILE A 194 -7.82 6.34 -0.50
N GLY A 195 -9.03 6.22 -1.07
CA GLY A 195 -9.64 7.30 -1.84
C GLY A 195 -9.88 8.56 -1.03
N SER A 196 -9.69 9.73 -1.67
CA SER A 196 -10.09 11.01 -1.10
C SER A 196 -11.61 11.06 -0.93
N PRO A 197 -12.16 11.97 -0.10
CA PRO A 197 -13.61 12.14 0.06
C PRO A 197 -14.35 12.36 -1.26
N GLU A 198 -13.68 12.97 -2.24
CA GLU A 198 -14.21 13.25 -3.58
C GLU A 198 -14.33 11.99 -4.45
N ILE A 199 -13.47 10.99 -4.19
CA ILE A 199 -13.37 9.75 -4.97
C ILE A 199 -14.20 8.61 -4.36
N LYS A 200 -14.68 8.74 -3.13
CA LYS A 200 -15.36 7.68 -2.36
C LYS A 200 -16.52 6.97 -3.06
N ASN A 201 -17.17 7.62 -4.01
CA ASN A 201 -18.32 7.10 -4.73
C ASN A 201 -18.03 6.85 -6.21
N ASP A 202 -16.75 6.90 -6.61
CA ASP A 202 -16.39 6.69 -7.98
C ASP A 202 -16.38 5.19 -8.31
N ARG A 203 -17.51 4.72 -8.83
CA ARG A 203 -17.67 3.35 -9.31
C ARG A 203 -16.70 3.01 -10.44
N PHE A 204 -16.27 4.00 -11.18
CA PHE A 204 -15.30 3.84 -12.25
C PHE A 204 -13.95 3.35 -11.72
N LEU A 205 -13.43 3.99 -10.65
CA LEU A 205 -12.20 3.53 -10.00
C LEU A 205 -12.37 2.14 -9.39
N THR A 206 -13.52 1.85 -8.79
CA THR A 206 -13.80 0.50 -8.27
C THR A 206 -13.79 -0.54 -9.39
N ILE A 207 -14.33 -0.23 -10.57
CA ILE A 207 -14.31 -1.13 -11.73
C ILE A 207 -12.87 -1.36 -12.21
N ILE A 208 -12.08 -0.30 -12.38
CA ILE A 208 -10.65 -0.42 -12.76
C ILE A 208 -9.90 -1.28 -11.76
N GLN A 209 -10.04 -1.00 -10.47
CA GLN A 209 -9.39 -1.78 -9.41
C GLN A 209 -9.83 -3.25 -9.42
N THR A 210 -11.12 -3.51 -9.64
CA THR A 210 -11.64 -4.89 -9.76
C THR A 210 -10.98 -5.64 -10.91
N LEU A 211 -10.88 -5.00 -12.08
CA LEU A 211 -10.21 -5.58 -13.24
C LEU A 211 -8.73 -5.84 -12.95
N MET A 212 -8.03 -4.87 -12.36
CA MET A 212 -6.61 -5.00 -12.00
C MET A 212 -6.37 -6.14 -11.01
N ILE A 213 -7.19 -6.24 -9.95
CA ILE A 213 -7.09 -7.33 -8.97
C ILE A 213 -7.27 -8.69 -9.65
N TRP A 214 -8.33 -8.83 -10.44
CA TRP A 214 -8.64 -10.11 -11.08
C TRP A 214 -7.59 -10.50 -12.12
N ILE A 215 -7.11 -9.55 -12.94
CA ILE A 215 -6.08 -9.79 -13.94
C ILE A 215 -4.76 -10.21 -13.28
N ASN A 216 -4.35 -9.49 -12.22
CA ASN A 216 -3.15 -9.85 -11.48
C ASN A 216 -3.28 -11.24 -10.82
N ALA A 217 -4.44 -11.54 -10.22
CA ALA A 217 -4.71 -12.88 -9.69
C ALA A 217 -4.64 -13.96 -10.77
N LYS A 218 -5.08 -13.67 -12.00
CA LYS A 218 -4.96 -14.59 -13.14
C LYS A 218 -3.50 -14.82 -13.53
N LYS A 219 -2.70 -13.76 -13.64
CA LYS A 219 -1.25 -13.87 -13.93
C LYS A 219 -0.52 -14.71 -12.88
N LEU A 220 -0.92 -14.59 -11.62
CA LEU A 220 -0.38 -15.35 -10.49
C LEU A 220 -0.96 -16.78 -10.38
N GLY A 221 -1.92 -17.17 -11.23
CA GLY A 221 -2.52 -18.50 -11.21
C GLY A 221 -3.43 -18.77 -10.00
N VAL A 222 -3.99 -17.72 -9.39
CA VAL A 222 -4.83 -17.82 -8.17
C VAL A 222 -6.29 -17.42 -8.38
N VAL A 223 -6.76 -17.35 -9.62
CA VAL A 223 -8.19 -17.15 -9.93
C VAL A 223 -9.02 -18.41 -9.74
N CYS A 224 -10.32 -18.24 -9.48
CA CYS A 224 -11.26 -19.36 -9.40
C CYS A 224 -11.69 -19.80 -10.82
N GLY A 225 -11.28 -21.02 -11.21
CA GLY A 225 -11.60 -21.62 -12.50
C GLY A 225 -10.75 -21.09 -13.67
N ASP A 226 -10.90 -21.76 -14.82
CA ASP A 226 -10.03 -21.54 -15.99
C ASP A 226 -10.59 -20.47 -16.96
N LYS A 227 -11.88 -20.16 -16.85
CA LYS A 227 -12.57 -19.23 -17.77
C LYS A 227 -12.63 -17.82 -17.18
N ILE A 228 -12.46 -16.84 -18.06
CA ILE A 228 -12.71 -15.44 -17.70
C ILE A 228 -14.19 -15.26 -17.36
N PRO A 229 -14.56 -14.80 -16.15
CA PRO A 229 -15.95 -14.57 -15.78
C PRO A 229 -16.65 -13.59 -16.75
N GLU A 230 -17.92 -13.81 -17.01
CA GLU A 230 -18.71 -12.94 -17.89
C GLU A 230 -18.72 -11.49 -17.42
N SER A 231 -18.76 -11.29 -16.11
CA SER A 231 -18.67 -9.95 -15.49
C SER A 231 -17.38 -9.23 -15.85
N ILE A 232 -16.24 -9.93 -15.80
CA ILE A 232 -14.93 -9.39 -16.18
C ILE A 232 -14.92 -9.03 -17.67
N GLN A 233 -15.41 -9.94 -18.54
CA GLN A 233 -15.49 -9.67 -19.97
C GLN A 233 -16.37 -8.45 -20.26
N THR A 234 -17.50 -8.32 -19.55
CA THR A 234 -18.44 -7.21 -19.71
C THR A 234 -17.79 -5.89 -19.32
N TYR A 235 -17.10 -5.83 -18.16
CA TYR A 235 -16.44 -4.61 -17.74
C TYR A 235 -15.27 -4.22 -18.66
N ILE A 236 -14.50 -5.18 -19.16
CA ILE A 236 -13.45 -4.91 -20.16
C ILE A 236 -14.05 -4.27 -21.42
N LYS A 237 -15.19 -4.81 -21.92
CA LYS A 237 -15.90 -4.25 -23.08
C LYS A 237 -16.41 -2.83 -22.78
N ILE A 238 -17.00 -2.60 -21.61
CA ILE A 238 -17.50 -1.27 -21.21
C ILE A 238 -16.33 -0.27 -21.17
N MET A 239 -15.21 -0.65 -20.57
CA MET A 239 -14.04 0.23 -20.48
C MET A 239 -13.51 0.58 -21.88
N LYS A 240 -13.44 -0.39 -22.78
CA LYS A 240 -13.01 -0.16 -24.16
C LYS A 240 -13.97 0.71 -24.96
N MET A 241 -15.28 0.43 -24.88
CA MET A 241 -16.29 1.12 -25.71
C MET A 241 -16.60 2.53 -25.23
N ASN A 242 -16.66 2.75 -23.92
CA ASN A 242 -17.14 4.03 -23.36
C ASN A 242 -16.00 4.96 -22.92
N PHE A 243 -14.82 4.41 -22.65
CA PHE A 243 -13.69 5.18 -22.10
C PHE A 243 -12.41 5.03 -22.96
N ASP A 244 -12.45 4.24 -24.03
CA ASP A 244 -11.29 3.93 -24.88
C ASP A 244 -10.10 3.31 -24.08
N ILE A 245 -10.37 2.58 -23.01
CA ILE A 245 -9.36 1.95 -22.17
C ILE A 245 -9.29 0.46 -22.49
N ASP A 246 -8.13 -0.02 -22.92
CA ASP A 246 -7.90 -1.39 -23.34
C ASP A 246 -7.16 -2.20 -22.26
N PHE A 247 -7.79 -3.30 -21.82
CA PHE A 247 -7.26 -4.30 -20.91
C PHE A 247 -6.93 -5.63 -21.60
N GLU A 248 -7.27 -5.82 -22.88
CA GLU A 248 -7.19 -7.13 -23.55
C GLU A 248 -5.75 -7.64 -23.65
N HIS A 249 -4.78 -6.72 -23.77
CA HIS A 249 -3.36 -7.08 -23.82
C HIS A 249 -2.89 -7.75 -22.52
N MET A 250 -3.40 -7.32 -21.36
CA MET A 250 -3.05 -7.88 -20.05
C MET A 250 -3.60 -9.30 -19.82
N LEU A 251 -4.58 -9.73 -20.63
CA LEU A 251 -5.14 -11.08 -20.54
C LEU A 251 -4.38 -12.11 -21.36
N LYS A 252 -3.50 -11.66 -22.27
CA LYS A 252 -2.76 -12.51 -23.22
C LYS A 252 -1.35 -12.86 -22.75
N GLU A 253 -0.88 -12.17 -21.72
CA GLU A 253 0.38 -12.45 -21.03
C GLU A 253 0.15 -13.45 -19.89
#